data_35d317c3c8bb8f878eaa0f0b1aa56a06
#
_entry.id   35d317c3c8bb8f878eaa0f0b1aa56a06
#
_cell.length_a   1.000
_cell.length_b   1.000
_cell.length_c   1.000
_cell.angle_alpha   90.00
_cell.angle_beta   90.00
_cell.angle_gamma   90.00
#
_symmetry.space_group_name_H-M   'P 1'
#
loop_
_entity.id
_entity.type
_entity.pdbx_description
1 polymer ?
#
loop_
_entity_poly.entity_id
_entity_poly.type
_entity_poly.pdbx_seq_one_letter_code
_entity_poly.pdbx_strand_id
1 'polypeptide(L)'
;MAHGFKKTRKGIVGRFEAPEVQLLQKLFSDVAETLQPEARPDEDPLAAMVGIDQDVSEPTDPALKRLLPAASSDPEQAEEFRRLTDRSLREAKIGALKASSLSLESDPVTLTVEQAQDFARSLNDIRLVLASRLDITTSEDAERIGEQVDFGEVEDIQDYMAVVYNFVSWLQESLMNALLKTL
;
A
#
# COMPACT_ATOMS: atom_id res chain seq x y z
N MET A 1 -8.40 -17.68 -11.21
CA MET A 1 -7.33 -16.77 -11.66
C MET A 1 -7.90 -15.37 -11.82
N ALA A 2 -7.34 -14.38 -11.13
CA ALA A 2 -7.83 -13.00 -11.17
C ALA A 2 -7.92 -12.48 -12.62
N HIS A 3 -9.01 -11.80 -12.89
CA HIS A 3 -9.12 -10.96 -14.06
C HIS A 3 -8.84 -9.52 -13.66
N GLY A 4 -7.66 -9.00 -14.02
CA GLY A 4 -7.24 -7.64 -13.74
C GLY A 4 -8.28 -6.59 -14.14
N PHE A 5 -8.08 -5.38 -13.65
CA PHE A 5 -9.01 -4.29 -13.86
C PHE A 5 -9.14 -3.88 -15.34
N LYS A 6 -10.36 -3.57 -15.75
CA LYS A 6 -10.69 -3.08 -17.09
C LYS A 6 -11.67 -1.91 -17.02
N LYS A 7 -11.50 -0.92 -17.88
CA LYS A 7 -12.48 0.15 -18.07
C LYS A 7 -13.74 -0.41 -18.73
N THR A 8 -14.89 -0.12 -18.15
CA THR A 8 -16.21 -0.46 -18.68
C THR A 8 -17.12 0.77 -18.67
N ARG A 9 -18.33 0.64 -19.21
CA ARG A 9 -19.36 1.70 -19.12
C ARG A 9 -19.84 1.95 -17.68
N LYS A 10 -19.68 0.97 -16.78
CA LYS A 10 -20.12 1.04 -15.38
C LYS A 10 -19.03 1.56 -14.44
N GLY A 11 -17.81 1.78 -14.92
CA GLY A 11 -16.64 2.14 -14.15
C GLY A 11 -15.46 1.22 -14.44
N ILE A 12 -14.53 1.16 -13.52
CA ILE A 12 -13.37 0.28 -13.57
C ILE A 12 -13.72 -1.02 -12.84
N VAL A 13 -13.68 -2.14 -13.55
CA VAL A 13 -14.18 -3.43 -13.06
C VAL A 13 -13.05 -4.45 -13.00
N GLY A 14 -12.92 -5.13 -11.86
CA GLY A 14 -12.07 -6.28 -11.64
C GLY A 14 -12.88 -7.49 -11.14
N ARG A 15 -12.34 -8.70 -11.34
CA ARG A 15 -12.92 -9.94 -10.80
C ARG A 15 -11.85 -10.75 -10.12
N PHE A 16 -12.16 -11.24 -8.94
CA PHE A 16 -11.26 -11.97 -8.08
C PHE A 16 -11.92 -13.24 -7.56
N GLU A 17 -11.15 -14.29 -7.41
CA GLU A 17 -11.58 -15.50 -6.71
C GLU A 17 -11.49 -15.29 -5.19
N ALA A 18 -12.23 -16.06 -4.41
CA ALA A 18 -12.25 -15.92 -2.95
C ALA A 18 -10.88 -15.93 -2.28
N PRO A 19 -9.90 -16.79 -2.66
CA PRO A 19 -8.55 -16.75 -2.10
C PRO A 19 -7.80 -15.44 -2.40
N GLU A 20 -8.01 -14.86 -3.58
CA GLU A 20 -7.39 -13.60 -3.99
C GLU A 20 -7.96 -12.41 -3.21
N VAL A 21 -9.28 -12.41 -2.99
CA VAL A 21 -9.96 -11.42 -2.13
C VAL A 21 -9.40 -11.50 -0.70
N GLN A 22 -9.32 -12.71 -0.12
CA GLN A 22 -8.79 -12.91 1.23
C GLN A 22 -7.33 -12.46 1.36
N LEU A 23 -6.50 -12.78 0.37
CA LEU A 23 -5.11 -12.32 0.32
C LEU A 23 -5.02 -10.80 0.30
N LEU A 24 -5.75 -10.14 -0.61
CA LEU A 24 -5.72 -8.67 -0.72
C LEU A 24 -6.25 -8.00 0.54
N GLN A 25 -7.35 -8.48 1.11
CA GLN A 25 -7.90 -7.95 2.38
C GLN A 25 -6.90 -8.08 3.52
N LYS A 26 -6.21 -9.24 3.61
CA LYS A 26 -5.16 -9.44 4.60
C LYS A 26 -4.00 -8.45 4.40
N LEU A 27 -3.51 -8.29 3.18
CA LEU A 27 -2.43 -7.36 2.87
C LEU A 27 -2.79 -5.91 3.20
N PHE A 28 -4.01 -5.47 2.87
CA PHE A 28 -4.50 -4.14 3.24
C PHE A 28 -4.55 -3.96 4.76
N SER A 29 -5.00 -4.98 5.50
CA SER A 29 -5.04 -4.95 6.97
C SER A 29 -3.63 -4.88 7.56
N ASP A 30 -2.71 -5.73 7.10
CA ASP A 30 -1.34 -5.81 7.61
C ASP A 30 -0.59 -4.47 7.42
N VAL A 31 -0.76 -3.81 6.25
CA VAL A 31 -0.17 -2.50 5.98
C VAL A 31 -0.84 -1.41 6.83
N ALA A 32 -2.17 -1.46 6.99
CA ALA A 32 -2.89 -0.52 7.85
C ALA A 32 -2.47 -0.65 9.32
N GLU A 33 -2.22 -1.86 9.81
CA GLU A 33 -1.67 -2.10 11.16
C GLU A 33 -0.24 -1.55 11.30
N THR A 34 0.61 -1.77 10.30
CA THR A 34 1.98 -1.23 10.26
C THR A 34 1.99 0.31 10.31
N LEU A 35 0.99 0.96 9.74
CA LEU A 35 0.84 2.42 9.75
C LEU A 35 0.26 2.97 11.06
N GLN A 36 -0.28 2.13 11.96
CA GLN A 36 -0.79 2.62 13.25
C GLN A 36 0.35 3.27 14.04
N PRO A 37 0.13 4.46 14.61
CA PRO A 37 1.11 5.04 15.51
C PRO A 37 1.26 4.15 16.76
N GLU A 38 2.49 4.03 17.24
CA GLU A 38 2.72 3.39 18.54
C GLU A 38 2.01 4.20 19.63
N ALA A 39 1.23 3.50 20.47
CA ALA A 39 0.54 4.14 21.58
C ALA A 39 1.57 4.71 22.58
N ARG A 40 1.53 6.02 22.80
CA ARG A 40 2.40 6.71 23.75
C ARG A 40 1.63 7.01 25.02
N PRO A 41 2.09 6.50 26.19
CA PRO A 41 1.40 6.73 27.47
C PRO A 41 1.38 8.21 27.90
N ASP A 42 2.31 9.01 27.41
CA ASP A 42 2.51 10.41 27.81
C ASP A 42 2.06 11.43 26.74
N GLU A 43 1.24 11.01 25.76
CA GLU A 43 0.74 11.91 24.71
C GLU A 43 -0.18 12.97 25.32
N ASP A 44 0.11 14.27 25.07
CA ASP A 44 -0.75 15.37 25.46
C ASP A 44 -2.10 15.27 24.71
N PRO A 45 -3.25 15.11 25.43
CA PRO A 45 -4.55 14.97 24.80
C PRO A 45 -4.93 16.15 23.89
N LEU A 46 -4.45 17.38 24.19
CA LEU A 46 -4.71 18.54 23.36
C LEU A 46 -3.89 18.53 22.08
N ALA A 47 -2.60 18.15 22.15
CA ALA A 47 -1.76 17.97 20.99
C ALA A 47 -2.30 16.87 20.07
N ALA A 48 -2.79 15.77 20.65
CA ALA A 48 -3.46 14.69 19.94
C ALA A 48 -4.73 15.17 19.21
N MET A 49 -5.55 16.07 19.81
CA MET A 49 -6.75 16.60 19.17
C MET A 49 -6.47 17.53 17.98
N VAL A 50 -5.36 18.27 18.01
CA VAL A 50 -4.98 19.17 16.90
C VAL A 50 -4.05 18.51 15.87
N GLY A 51 -3.69 17.24 16.08
CA GLY A 51 -2.87 16.48 15.13
C GLY A 51 -1.39 16.91 15.10
N ILE A 52 -0.93 17.66 16.11
CA ILE A 52 0.47 18.07 16.26
C ILE A 52 1.15 17.09 17.21
N ASP A 53 2.05 16.28 16.68
CA ASP A 53 2.85 15.39 17.49
C ASP A 53 4.23 16.03 17.74
N GLN A 54 4.55 16.29 19.03
CA GLN A 54 5.77 17.00 19.39
C GLN A 54 7.02 16.14 19.30
N ASP A 55 6.87 14.81 19.28
CA ASP A 55 7.98 13.84 19.32
C ASP A 55 7.94 12.80 18.19
N VAL A 56 7.62 13.21 16.97
CA VAL A 56 7.65 12.29 15.81
C VAL A 56 9.08 12.11 15.32
N SER A 57 9.70 11.02 15.75
CA SER A 57 10.99 10.60 15.22
C SER A 57 10.84 9.90 13.86
N GLU A 58 11.93 9.86 13.09
CA GLU A 58 11.96 9.06 11.86
C GLU A 58 11.72 7.58 12.18
N PRO A 59 10.83 6.88 11.42
CA PRO A 59 10.61 5.46 11.61
C PRO A 59 11.92 4.67 11.52
N THR A 60 12.08 3.66 12.36
CA THR A 60 13.25 2.76 12.30
C THR A 60 13.03 1.63 11.30
N ASP A 61 11.80 1.16 11.13
CA ASP A 61 11.45 0.12 10.15
C ASP A 61 11.64 0.63 8.72
N PRO A 62 12.47 -0.05 7.89
CA PRO A 62 12.68 0.31 6.50
C PRO A 62 11.40 0.37 5.66
N ALA A 63 10.39 -0.47 5.95
CA ALA A 63 9.11 -0.42 5.26
C ALA A 63 8.34 0.86 5.60
N LEU A 64 8.30 1.25 6.87
CA LEU A 64 7.70 2.52 7.28
C LEU A 64 8.41 3.74 6.69
N LYS A 65 9.73 3.71 6.56
CA LYS A 65 10.48 4.79 5.87
C LYS A 65 10.04 4.95 4.41
N ARG A 66 9.72 3.85 3.72
CA ARG A 66 9.18 3.91 2.34
C ARG A 66 7.75 4.40 2.28
N LEU A 67 6.92 4.06 3.28
CA LEU A 67 5.54 4.51 3.37
C LEU A 67 5.42 5.99 3.78
N LEU A 68 6.35 6.46 4.60
CA LEU A 68 6.38 7.79 5.21
C LEU A 68 7.74 8.48 4.92
N PRO A 69 8.02 8.76 3.64
CA PRO A 69 9.33 9.31 3.26
C PRO A 69 9.56 10.70 3.83
N ALA A 70 10.82 11.05 4.03
CA ALA A 70 11.20 12.39 4.43
C ALA A 70 10.81 13.41 3.35
N ALA A 71 10.20 14.53 3.74
CA ALA A 71 9.77 15.57 2.83
C ALA A 71 10.90 16.48 2.35
N SER A 72 12.05 16.48 3.06
CA SER A 72 13.23 17.27 2.73
C SER A 72 14.50 16.48 2.99
N SER A 73 15.56 16.80 2.27
CA SER A 73 16.93 16.33 2.54
C SER A 73 17.58 17.08 3.71
N ASP A 74 17.05 18.23 4.12
CA ASP A 74 17.45 18.96 5.32
C ASP A 74 16.79 18.32 6.54
N PRO A 75 17.56 17.85 7.54
CA PRO A 75 17.01 17.13 8.69
C PRO A 75 16.04 17.97 9.53
N GLU A 76 16.33 19.27 9.75
CA GLU A 76 15.47 20.15 10.55
C GLU A 76 14.13 20.39 9.88
N GLN A 77 14.15 20.66 8.56
CA GLN A 77 12.92 20.82 7.78
C GLN A 77 12.12 19.50 7.68
N ALA A 78 12.81 18.36 7.53
CA ALA A 78 12.16 17.06 7.47
C ALA A 78 11.44 16.73 8.79
N GLU A 79 12.08 17.03 9.93
CA GLU A 79 11.50 16.83 11.26
C GLU A 79 10.30 17.73 11.50
N GLU A 80 10.40 19.03 11.19
CA GLU A 80 9.30 19.98 11.32
C GLU A 80 8.10 19.55 10.46
N PHE A 81 8.36 19.19 9.20
CA PHE A 81 7.30 18.75 8.29
C PHE A 81 6.64 17.45 8.78
N ARG A 82 7.42 16.50 9.27
CA ARG A 82 6.91 15.25 9.86
C ARG A 82 6.01 15.54 11.05
N ARG A 83 6.43 16.40 11.96
CA ARG A 83 5.64 16.78 13.13
C ARG A 83 4.24 17.33 12.78
N LEU A 84 4.12 18.00 11.63
CA LEU A 84 2.87 18.58 11.15
C LEU A 84 2.00 17.63 10.32
N THR A 85 2.59 16.61 9.68
CA THR A 85 1.90 15.85 8.63
C THR A 85 1.85 14.34 8.87
N ASP A 86 2.69 13.76 9.73
CA ASP A 86 2.79 12.31 9.92
C ASP A 86 1.43 11.68 10.24
N ARG A 87 0.73 12.23 11.21
CA ARG A 87 -0.59 11.74 11.64
C ARG A 87 -1.61 11.76 10.52
N SER A 88 -1.76 12.90 9.85
CA SER A 88 -2.72 13.05 8.76
C SER A 88 -2.38 12.15 7.57
N LEU A 89 -1.10 11.96 7.27
CA LEU A 89 -0.65 11.06 6.22
C LEU A 89 -0.95 9.59 6.55
N ARG A 90 -0.69 9.16 7.80
CA ARG A 90 -1.06 7.82 8.28
C ARG A 90 -2.56 7.60 8.21
N GLU A 91 -3.36 8.53 8.72
CA GLU A 91 -4.83 8.44 8.71
C GLU A 91 -5.37 8.35 7.28
N ALA A 92 -4.85 9.16 6.36
CA ALA A 92 -5.25 9.12 4.94
C ALA A 92 -4.91 7.77 4.29
N LYS A 93 -3.71 7.23 4.52
CA LYS A 93 -3.30 5.91 4.00
C LYS A 93 -4.14 4.78 4.60
N ILE A 94 -4.36 4.76 5.91
CA ILE A 94 -5.20 3.77 6.59
C ILE A 94 -6.64 3.85 6.06
N GLY A 95 -7.17 5.05 5.86
CA GLY A 95 -8.50 5.26 5.27
C GLY A 95 -8.61 4.67 3.86
N ALA A 96 -7.64 4.93 2.99
CA ALA A 96 -7.59 4.38 1.64
C ALA A 96 -7.48 2.84 1.63
N LEU A 97 -6.63 2.27 2.49
CA LEU A 97 -6.47 0.81 2.65
C LEU A 97 -7.79 0.14 3.10
N LYS A 98 -8.48 0.72 4.08
CA LYS A 98 -9.79 0.23 4.56
C LYS A 98 -10.86 0.33 3.48
N ALA A 99 -10.93 1.45 2.76
CA ALA A 99 -11.88 1.64 1.66
C ALA A 99 -11.62 0.65 0.51
N SER A 100 -10.34 0.40 0.19
CA SER A 100 -9.93 -0.59 -0.81
C SER A 100 -10.33 -2.00 -0.39
N SER A 101 -10.12 -2.37 0.87
CA SER A 101 -10.54 -3.66 1.43
C SER A 101 -12.07 -3.85 1.34
N LEU A 102 -12.83 -2.81 1.69
CA LEU A 102 -14.30 -2.84 1.62
C LEU A 102 -14.80 -2.99 0.16
N SER A 103 -14.10 -2.39 -0.79
CA SER A 103 -14.46 -2.50 -2.22
C SER A 103 -14.39 -3.94 -2.74
N LEU A 104 -13.58 -4.81 -2.12
CA LEU A 104 -13.46 -6.23 -2.47
C LEU A 104 -14.66 -7.09 -2.05
N GLU A 105 -15.59 -6.57 -1.26
CA GLU A 105 -16.81 -7.30 -0.86
C GLU A 105 -17.81 -7.42 -2.01
N SER A 106 -17.63 -6.65 -3.08
CA SER A 106 -18.49 -6.68 -4.27
C SER A 106 -17.94 -7.63 -5.34
N ASP A 107 -18.80 -8.46 -5.94
CA ASP A 107 -18.45 -9.29 -7.10
C ASP A 107 -19.41 -8.98 -8.28
N PRO A 108 -18.89 -8.45 -9.38
CA PRO A 108 -17.52 -7.95 -9.61
C PRO A 108 -17.22 -6.67 -8.83
N VAL A 109 -15.95 -6.48 -8.46
CA VAL A 109 -15.48 -5.22 -7.90
C VAL A 109 -15.65 -4.13 -8.94
N THR A 110 -16.39 -3.08 -8.59
CA THR A 110 -16.67 -1.96 -9.51
C THR A 110 -16.30 -0.66 -8.82
N LEU A 111 -15.32 0.05 -9.38
CA LEU A 111 -14.74 1.27 -8.81
C LEU A 111 -15.08 2.48 -9.66
N THR A 112 -15.38 3.60 -9.03
CA THR A 112 -15.31 4.93 -9.64
C THR A 112 -13.84 5.28 -9.94
N VAL A 113 -13.60 6.38 -10.67
CA VAL A 113 -12.22 6.84 -10.91
C VAL A 113 -11.50 7.19 -9.60
N GLU A 114 -12.18 7.85 -8.68
CA GLU A 114 -11.64 8.22 -7.37
C GLU A 114 -11.30 6.98 -6.54
N GLN A 115 -12.24 6.04 -6.41
CA GLN A 115 -12.00 4.77 -5.72
C GLN A 115 -10.84 3.97 -6.34
N ALA A 116 -10.71 3.99 -7.67
CA ALA A 116 -9.63 3.32 -8.38
C ALA A 116 -8.26 3.98 -8.10
N GLN A 117 -8.22 5.31 -7.95
CA GLN A 117 -7.01 6.02 -7.54
C GLN A 117 -6.60 5.65 -6.11
N ASP A 118 -7.55 5.58 -5.17
CA ASP A 118 -7.27 5.17 -3.79
C ASP A 118 -6.84 3.70 -3.72
N PHE A 119 -7.49 2.84 -4.51
CA PHE A 119 -7.10 1.43 -4.62
C PHE A 119 -5.68 1.28 -5.21
N ALA A 120 -5.31 2.09 -6.22
CA ALA A 120 -3.97 2.09 -6.80
C ALA A 120 -2.91 2.56 -5.79
N ARG A 121 -3.22 3.57 -4.96
CA ARG A 121 -2.35 4.02 -3.86
C ARG A 121 -2.17 2.91 -2.81
N SER A 122 -3.24 2.23 -2.44
CA SER A 122 -3.22 1.12 -1.49
C SER A 122 -2.38 -0.06 -2.00
N LEU A 123 -2.50 -0.42 -3.28
CA LEU A 123 -1.64 -1.44 -3.90
C LEU A 123 -0.16 -1.00 -3.92
N ASN A 124 0.10 0.29 -4.18
CA ASN A 124 1.47 0.81 -4.12
C ASN A 124 2.05 0.72 -2.71
N ASP A 125 1.27 1.01 -1.67
CA ASP A 125 1.72 0.89 -0.28
C ASP A 125 2.07 -0.57 0.07
N ILE A 126 1.28 -1.55 -0.35
CA ILE A 126 1.63 -2.98 -0.22
C ILE A 126 2.95 -3.28 -0.95
N ARG A 127 3.12 -2.81 -2.19
CA ARG A 127 4.36 -3.02 -2.96
C ARG A 127 5.58 -2.44 -2.28
N LEU A 128 5.47 -1.26 -1.69
CA LEU A 128 6.57 -0.63 -0.94
C LEU A 128 7.00 -1.47 0.28
N VAL A 129 6.03 -2.03 1.01
CA VAL A 129 6.31 -2.92 2.14
C VAL A 129 6.97 -4.21 1.67
N LEU A 130 6.39 -4.89 0.67
CA LEU A 130 6.94 -6.14 0.12
C LEU A 130 8.34 -5.92 -0.48
N ALA A 131 8.53 -4.84 -1.25
CA ALA A 131 9.83 -4.48 -1.81
C ALA A 131 10.89 -4.22 -0.71
N SER A 132 10.48 -3.64 0.42
CA SER A 132 11.38 -3.48 1.56
C SER A 132 11.76 -4.80 2.21
N ARG A 133 10.82 -5.75 2.31
CA ARG A 133 11.06 -7.08 2.91
C ARG A 133 11.84 -8.02 1.98
N LEU A 134 11.79 -7.77 0.66
CA LEU A 134 12.51 -8.50 -0.38
C LEU A 134 13.86 -7.85 -0.76
N ASP A 135 14.26 -6.78 -0.06
CA ASP A 135 15.46 -6.00 -0.35
C ASP A 135 15.53 -5.47 -1.81
N ILE A 136 14.36 -5.23 -2.41
CA ILE A 136 14.27 -4.61 -3.74
C ILE A 136 14.61 -3.13 -3.61
N THR A 137 15.74 -2.71 -4.21
CA THR A 137 16.22 -1.33 -4.18
C THR A 137 16.33 -0.70 -5.57
N THR A 138 16.46 -1.52 -6.60
CA THR A 138 16.61 -1.11 -8.00
C THR A 138 15.53 -1.73 -8.89
N SER A 139 15.41 -1.24 -10.12
CA SER A 139 14.54 -1.84 -11.14
C SER A 139 15.03 -3.24 -11.55
N GLU A 140 16.35 -3.43 -11.59
CA GLU A 140 16.96 -4.74 -11.89
C GLU A 140 16.60 -5.78 -10.82
N ASP A 141 16.53 -5.38 -9.53
CA ASP A 141 16.09 -6.28 -8.47
C ASP A 141 14.61 -6.70 -8.68
N ALA A 142 13.76 -5.75 -9.06
CA ALA A 142 12.36 -6.03 -9.33
C ALA A 142 12.17 -6.96 -10.54
N GLU A 143 12.92 -6.74 -11.62
CA GLU A 143 12.91 -7.61 -12.81
C GLU A 143 13.37 -9.03 -12.46
N ARG A 144 14.46 -9.17 -11.71
CA ARG A 144 14.97 -10.47 -11.24
C ARG A 144 13.92 -11.23 -10.42
N ILE A 145 13.23 -10.56 -9.50
CA ILE A 145 12.13 -11.16 -8.72
C ILE A 145 10.98 -11.57 -9.66
N GLY A 146 10.70 -10.77 -10.70
CA GLY A 146 9.68 -11.08 -11.70
C GLY A 146 9.97 -12.34 -12.52
N GLU A 147 11.23 -12.60 -12.82
CA GLU A 147 11.67 -13.73 -13.65
C GLU A 147 11.87 -15.03 -12.86
N GLN A 148 12.22 -14.94 -11.56
CA GLN A 148 12.65 -16.09 -10.76
C GLN A 148 11.49 -16.90 -10.16
N VAL A 149 10.26 -16.41 -10.17
CA VAL A 149 9.16 -17.07 -9.45
C VAL A 149 8.33 -17.93 -10.38
N ASP A 150 8.54 -19.23 -10.33
CA ASP A 150 7.55 -20.21 -10.79
C ASP A 150 6.54 -20.48 -9.67
N PHE A 151 5.24 -20.24 -9.95
CA PHE A 151 4.14 -20.46 -9.00
C PHE A 151 4.04 -21.91 -8.47
N GLY A 152 4.79 -22.85 -9.06
CA GLY A 152 4.84 -24.24 -8.65
C GLY A 152 5.94 -24.59 -7.63
N GLU A 153 6.90 -23.70 -7.39
CA GLU A 153 8.12 -23.97 -6.61
C GLU A 153 8.29 -23.00 -5.45
N VAL A 154 7.21 -22.72 -4.69
CA VAL A 154 7.29 -21.90 -3.47
C VAL A 154 7.83 -22.76 -2.34
N GLU A 155 9.11 -22.60 -1.99
CA GLU A 155 9.79 -23.39 -0.96
C GLU A 155 9.85 -22.68 0.40
N ASP A 156 9.89 -21.33 0.39
CA ASP A 156 10.03 -20.55 1.63
C ASP A 156 9.17 -19.26 1.64
N ILE A 157 9.32 -18.48 2.71
CA ILE A 157 8.58 -17.23 2.90
C ILE A 157 9.02 -16.14 1.92
N GLN A 158 10.27 -16.15 1.44
CA GLN A 158 10.78 -15.19 0.49
C GLN A 158 10.15 -15.43 -0.89
N ASP A 159 10.08 -16.70 -1.32
CA ASP A 159 9.40 -17.09 -2.56
C ASP A 159 7.92 -16.70 -2.52
N TYR A 160 7.25 -16.96 -1.38
CA TYR A 160 5.87 -16.55 -1.20
C TYR A 160 5.69 -15.03 -1.34
N MET A 161 6.54 -14.23 -0.66
CA MET A 161 6.49 -12.78 -0.76
C MET A 161 6.77 -12.28 -2.18
N ALA A 162 7.67 -12.94 -2.92
CA ALA A 162 7.97 -12.62 -4.31
C ALA A 162 6.77 -12.88 -5.23
N VAL A 163 6.08 -14.01 -5.06
CA VAL A 163 4.82 -14.32 -5.78
C VAL A 163 3.78 -13.24 -5.51
N VAL A 164 3.59 -12.86 -4.24
CA VAL A 164 2.63 -11.83 -3.84
C VAL A 164 3.01 -10.47 -4.42
N TYR A 165 4.30 -10.10 -4.39
CA TYR A 165 4.81 -8.86 -4.99
C TYR A 165 4.49 -8.79 -6.49
N ASN A 166 4.74 -9.88 -7.22
CA ASN A 166 4.45 -9.96 -8.66
C ASN A 166 2.94 -9.86 -8.93
N PHE A 167 2.11 -10.54 -8.14
CA PHE A 167 0.66 -10.48 -8.25
C PHE A 167 0.14 -9.05 -8.03
N VAL A 168 0.57 -8.38 -6.95
CA VAL A 168 0.16 -7.02 -6.62
C VAL A 168 0.67 -6.03 -7.67
N SER A 169 1.89 -6.21 -8.19
CA SER A 169 2.46 -5.39 -9.26
C SER A 169 1.66 -5.49 -10.55
N TRP A 170 1.35 -6.71 -10.98
CA TRP A 170 0.48 -6.96 -12.14
C TRP A 170 -0.92 -6.36 -11.95
N LEU A 171 -1.49 -6.50 -10.76
CA LEU A 171 -2.81 -5.96 -10.46
C LEU A 171 -2.81 -4.43 -10.53
N GLN A 172 -1.81 -3.77 -9.96
CA GLN A 172 -1.64 -2.32 -10.03
C GLN A 172 -1.45 -1.85 -11.47
N GLU A 173 -0.64 -2.53 -12.27
CA GLU A 173 -0.47 -2.21 -13.67
C GLU A 173 -1.79 -2.29 -14.44
N SER A 174 -2.58 -3.36 -14.24
CA SER A 174 -3.88 -3.51 -14.86
C SER A 174 -4.84 -2.37 -14.50
N LEU A 175 -4.80 -1.93 -13.23
CA LEU A 175 -5.61 -0.83 -12.72
C LEU A 175 -5.18 0.51 -13.33
N MET A 176 -3.87 0.78 -13.36
CA MET A 176 -3.32 2.00 -13.99
C MET A 176 -3.67 2.08 -15.47
N ASN A 177 -3.55 0.96 -16.20
CA ASN A 177 -3.95 0.87 -17.60
C ASN A 177 -5.47 1.12 -17.81
N ALA A 178 -6.30 0.70 -16.86
CA ALA A 178 -7.73 0.99 -16.89
C ALA A 178 -8.03 2.46 -16.58
N LEU A 179 -7.30 3.08 -15.64
CA LEU A 179 -7.41 4.51 -15.30
C LEU A 179 -6.98 5.41 -16.47
N LEU A 180 -5.87 5.11 -17.15
CA LEU A 180 -5.39 5.88 -18.31
C LEU A 180 -6.45 5.92 -19.44
N LYS A 181 -7.28 4.92 -19.58
CA LYS A 181 -8.38 4.89 -20.56
C LYS A 181 -9.60 5.74 -20.14
N THR A 182 -9.55 6.38 -18.97
CA THR A 182 -10.63 7.27 -18.50
C THR A 182 -10.32 8.75 -18.78
N LEU A 183 -9.07 9.06 -19.08
CA LEU A 183 -8.58 10.38 -19.47
C LEU A 183 -8.91 10.63 -20.94
#